data_3690a2629df9f63ce9c116f79391685c
#
_entry.id   3690a2629df9f63ce9c116f79391685c
#
_cell.length_a   1.000
_cell.length_b   1.000
_cell.length_c   1.000
_cell.angle_alpha   90.00
_cell.angle_beta   90.00
_cell.angle_gamma   90.00
#
_symmetry.space_group_name_H-M   'P 1'
#
loop_
_entity.id
_entity.type
_entity.pdbx_description
1 polymer ?
#
loop_
_entity_poly.entity_id
_entity_poly.type
_entity_poly.pdbx_seq_one_letter_code
_entity_poly.pdbx_strand_id
1 'polypeptide(L)'
;MPLRVIPAARLLTLIPAFLAAGAVEAAAATARPNIIFLFSDDQTARAIGLENPEVITPNLDRLAREGVRFTHHYNNTAICMASRCSVLTGLFEHRHGCNFEHGDLQRRFLEQSYPVLLRRAGYYTGFAGKVGFDLKGEKFETLAGFFDQWAGGPGQTFYETEKNPGIAKYAARYPHSSRAYAAWAADFLTAAKASGKPFCLSISFKAPHLPFTPDPQDAKLYAGKTFTRPPNYGVEKGRHLSAHARTSRAATGYREWINAYDESAAAYYALITGVDAALGMIREALAREGLAENTVILYSSDNGYNMGAHGFGDKVLPYEEASKSPLIIHDPRLPAASRGRISTALTGQVDIAATVHAFAGVPAPGGIDGRSLLPLLDDPAGRVREAMPLFNYWGVSSAQSLAIVTPSWKYIFWAHGGDGLRPTEELFDLAKDPHEMVNVASDPRHAAALNEMRRRYDAELAAIAATRVEGHGYEKYPVLFSRTIPWTEKPAPEKGSTAKGKRKAGREEN
;
A
#
# COMPACT_ATOMS: atom_id res chain seq x y z
N MET A 1 -23.81 -85.97 55.76
CA MET A 1 -23.69 -84.62 56.29
C MET A 1 -24.09 -83.69 55.18
N PRO A 2 -25.18 -82.92 55.35
CA PRO A 2 -25.80 -82.18 54.23
C PRO A 2 -25.26 -80.82 54.05
N LEU A 3 -25.05 -80.40 52.78
CA LEU A 3 -24.78 -79.02 52.34
C LEU A 3 -26.04 -78.18 52.43
N ARG A 4 -25.94 -77.08 53.15
CA ARG A 4 -26.97 -76.06 53.21
C ARG A 4 -26.86 -75.14 51.99
N VAL A 5 -27.94 -75.09 51.24
CA VAL A 5 -28.16 -74.12 50.15
C VAL A 5 -28.64 -72.82 50.75
N ILE A 6 -27.96 -71.69 50.46
CA ILE A 6 -28.39 -70.32 50.83
C ILE A 6 -29.01 -69.70 49.55
N PRO A 7 -30.21 -69.11 49.65
CA PRO A 7 -30.84 -68.43 48.49
C PRO A 7 -30.22 -67.12 48.16
N ALA A 8 -29.92 -66.90 46.89
CA ALA A 8 -29.42 -65.58 46.38
C ALA A 8 -30.52 -64.56 46.40
N ALA A 9 -30.34 -63.53 47.23
CA ALA A 9 -31.14 -62.29 47.19
C ALA A 9 -30.74 -61.47 45.92
N ARG A 10 -31.71 -61.24 45.07
CA ARG A 10 -31.56 -60.30 43.94
C ARG A 10 -31.52 -58.85 44.51
N LEU A 11 -30.34 -58.24 44.46
CA LEU A 11 -30.16 -56.81 44.68
C LEU A 11 -30.43 -56.11 43.34
N LEU A 12 -31.58 -55.45 43.20
CA LEU A 12 -31.82 -54.48 42.10
C LEU A 12 -31.01 -53.22 42.42
N THR A 13 -29.88 -53.07 41.82
CA THR A 13 -29.14 -51.81 41.79
C THR A 13 -29.77 -50.88 40.73
N LEU A 14 -30.51 -49.91 41.22
CA LEU A 14 -30.90 -48.72 40.41
C LEU A 14 -29.62 -47.96 40.10
N ILE A 15 -29.22 -47.99 38.82
CA ILE A 15 -28.20 -47.11 38.27
C ILE A 15 -28.90 -45.78 37.96
N PRO A 16 -28.58 -44.64 38.61
CA PRO A 16 -29.06 -43.38 38.17
C PRO A 16 -28.34 -43.06 36.86
N ALA A 17 -29.10 -42.95 35.75
CA ALA A 17 -28.63 -42.42 34.53
C ALA A 17 -28.30 -40.93 34.74
N PHE A 18 -27.04 -40.63 35.03
CA PHE A 18 -26.49 -39.28 34.84
C PHE A 18 -26.45 -39.06 33.36
N LEU A 19 -27.47 -38.42 32.83
CA LEU A 19 -27.39 -37.66 31.60
C LEU A 19 -26.40 -36.54 31.83
N ALA A 20 -25.12 -36.78 31.63
CA ALA A 20 -24.15 -35.76 31.41
C ALA A 20 -24.56 -35.08 30.08
N ALA A 21 -25.39 -34.06 30.18
CA ALA A 21 -25.50 -33.06 29.12
C ALA A 21 -24.11 -32.41 29.04
N GLY A 22 -23.24 -33.02 28.25
CA GLY A 22 -22.05 -32.37 27.72
C GLY A 22 -22.55 -31.19 26.91
N ALA A 23 -22.64 -30.02 27.53
CA ALA A 23 -22.57 -28.76 26.84
C ALA A 23 -21.23 -28.79 26.12
N VAL A 24 -21.26 -29.26 24.88
CA VAL A 24 -20.29 -28.88 23.88
C VAL A 24 -20.52 -27.37 23.79
N GLU A 25 -19.75 -26.58 24.55
CA GLU A 25 -19.47 -25.22 24.19
C GLU A 25 -18.88 -25.32 22.77
N ALA A 26 -19.76 -25.19 21.78
CA ALA A 26 -19.36 -24.85 20.45
C ALA A 26 -18.61 -23.54 20.66
N ALA A 27 -17.27 -23.59 20.63
CA ALA A 27 -16.44 -22.41 20.54
C ALA A 27 -17.09 -21.59 19.44
N ALA A 28 -17.73 -20.48 19.82
CA ALA A 28 -18.42 -19.61 18.91
C ALA A 28 -17.39 -19.30 17.83
N ALA A 29 -17.58 -19.85 16.64
CA ALA A 29 -16.69 -19.63 15.54
C ALA A 29 -16.60 -18.11 15.41
N THR A 30 -15.46 -17.53 15.78
CA THR A 30 -15.31 -16.08 15.85
C THR A 30 -15.76 -15.53 14.51
N ALA A 31 -16.83 -14.72 14.55
CA ALA A 31 -17.46 -14.24 13.32
C ALA A 31 -16.37 -13.59 12.48
N ARG A 32 -16.30 -13.96 11.19
CA ARG A 32 -15.33 -13.37 10.25
C ARG A 32 -15.40 -11.85 10.35
N PRO A 33 -14.27 -11.14 10.52
CA PRO A 33 -14.30 -9.69 10.67
C PRO A 33 -14.76 -8.99 9.41
N ASN A 34 -15.35 -7.85 9.58
CA ASN A 34 -15.45 -6.86 8.52
C ASN A 34 -14.07 -6.25 8.28
N ILE A 35 -13.81 -5.84 7.05
CA ILE A 35 -12.50 -5.30 6.65
C ILE A 35 -12.71 -3.99 5.91
N ILE A 36 -12.04 -2.94 6.34
CA ILE A 36 -11.95 -1.65 5.63
C ILE A 36 -10.50 -1.41 5.27
N PHE A 37 -10.24 -1.15 4.01
CA PHE A 37 -8.96 -0.67 3.53
C PHE A 37 -9.09 0.77 3.02
N LEU A 38 -8.39 1.69 3.67
CA LEU A 38 -8.31 3.10 3.30
C LEU A 38 -6.97 3.37 2.65
N PHE A 39 -6.97 3.93 1.47
CA PHE A 39 -5.81 4.05 0.62
C PHE A 39 -5.69 5.48 0.07
N SER A 40 -4.67 6.22 0.54
CA SER A 40 -4.32 7.55 0.04
C SER A 40 -3.45 7.47 -1.22
N ASP A 41 -3.21 8.61 -1.88
CA ASP A 41 -2.44 8.73 -3.12
C ASP A 41 -1.30 9.73 -2.90
N ASP A 42 -0.04 9.31 -3.02
CA ASP A 42 1.15 10.14 -2.83
C ASP A 42 1.40 10.59 -1.38
N GLN A 43 1.02 9.82 -0.37
CA GLN A 43 1.28 10.18 1.02
C GLN A 43 2.59 9.58 1.53
N THR A 44 3.57 10.44 1.81
CA THR A 44 4.81 9.99 2.44
C THR A 44 4.59 9.50 3.88
N ALA A 45 5.38 8.51 4.30
CA ALA A 45 5.26 7.87 5.61
C ALA A 45 5.30 8.84 6.80
N ARG A 46 6.01 9.97 6.65
CA ARG A 46 6.16 11.01 7.69
C ARG A 46 4.99 11.98 7.78
N ALA A 47 4.04 11.93 6.85
CA ALA A 47 2.92 12.87 6.83
C ALA A 47 1.72 12.35 7.64
N ILE A 48 1.97 12.04 8.91
CA ILE A 48 0.97 11.77 9.96
C ILE A 48 1.40 12.48 11.25
N GLY A 49 0.46 12.91 12.10
CA GLY A 49 0.74 13.70 13.30
C GLY A 49 1.69 13.04 14.29
N LEU A 50 1.65 11.71 14.43
CA LEU A 50 2.58 10.95 15.29
C LEU A 50 4.05 10.98 14.81
N GLU A 51 4.30 11.21 13.52
CA GLU A 51 5.65 11.32 12.96
C GLU A 51 6.08 12.78 12.75
N ASN A 52 5.11 13.64 12.47
CA ASN A 52 5.33 15.06 12.23
C ASN A 52 4.20 15.87 12.88
N PRO A 53 4.46 16.55 14.01
CA PRO A 53 3.44 17.31 14.74
C PRO A 53 2.89 18.52 13.97
N GLU A 54 3.51 18.89 12.85
CA GLU A 54 2.99 19.93 11.94
C GLU A 54 1.80 19.43 11.11
N VAL A 55 1.57 18.12 11.02
CA VAL A 55 0.46 17.49 10.28
C VAL A 55 -0.69 17.17 11.23
N ILE A 56 -1.88 17.66 10.93
CA ILE A 56 -3.05 17.52 11.81
C ILE A 56 -3.84 16.27 11.39
N THR A 57 -3.61 15.15 12.07
CA THR A 57 -4.26 13.86 11.77
C THR A 57 -4.75 13.13 13.03
N PRO A 58 -5.67 13.74 13.82
CA PRO A 58 -6.08 13.18 15.11
C PRO A 58 -6.72 11.78 15.02
N ASN A 59 -7.43 11.48 13.91
CA ASN A 59 -8.08 10.19 13.71
C ASN A 59 -7.11 9.09 13.29
N LEU A 60 -6.13 9.39 12.43
CA LEU A 60 -5.04 8.49 12.06
C LEU A 60 -4.13 8.23 13.26
N ASP A 61 -3.83 9.28 14.03
CA ASP A 61 -3.05 9.16 15.26
C ASP A 61 -3.75 8.27 16.29
N ARG A 62 -5.06 8.44 16.43
CA ARG A 62 -5.88 7.58 17.26
C ARG A 62 -5.90 6.14 16.75
N LEU A 63 -6.08 5.94 15.43
CA LEU A 63 -6.06 4.62 14.81
C LEU A 63 -4.73 3.90 15.10
N ALA A 64 -3.61 4.61 15.02
CA ALA A 64 -2.28 4.08 15.30
C ALA A 64 -2.08 3.74 16.79
N ARG A 65 -2.62 4.56 17.72
CA ARG A 65 -2.58 4.27 19.17
C ARG A 65 -3.47 3.08 19.55
N GLU A 66 -4.51 2.80 18.78
CA GLU A 66 -5.42 1.69 19.02
C GLU A 66 -5.05 0.43 18.21
N GLY A 67 -4.12 0.53 17.24
CA GLY A 67 -3.65 -0.53 16.37
C GLY A 67 -2.15 -0.79 16.48
N VAL A 68 -1.57 -1.31 15.40
CA VAL A 68 -0.13 -1.48 15.19
C VAL A 68 0.30 -0.62 14.01
N ARG A 69 1.37 0.17 14.20
CA ARG A 69 1.98 1.00 13.17
C ARG A 69 3.28 0.35 12.65
N PHE A 70 3.45 0.35 11.32
CA PHE A 70 4.62 -0.21 10.66
C PHE A 70 5.50 0.91 10.10
N THR A 71 6.75 0.98 10.53
CA THR A 71 7.67 2.07 10.14
C THR A 71 8.57 1.73 8.95
N HIS A 72 8.62 0.47 8.55
CA HIS A 72 9.38 -0.02 7.40
C HIS A 72 8.46 -0.67 6.36
N HIS A 73 7.40 0.09 5.98
CA HIS A 73 6.48 -0.33 4.93
C HIS A 73 6.86 0.33 3.60
N TYR A 74 7.17 -0.50 2.61
CA TYR A 74 7.66 -0.06 1.30
C TYR A 74 6.67 -0.31 0.18
N ASN A 75 6.60 0.65 -0.72
CA ASN A 75 5.93 0.51 -1.99
C ASN A 75 6.91 -0.10 -2.99
N ASN A 76 6.68 -1.35 -3.39
CA ASN A 76 7.57 -2.10 -4.26
C ASN A 76 7.79 -1.42 -5.61
N THR A 77 6.75 -0.76 -6.11
CA THR A 77 6.81 0.16 -7.25
C THR A 77 6.13 1.45 -6.85
N ALA A 78 6.90 2.53 -6.73
CA ALA A 78 6.40 3.82 -6.26
C ALA A 78 5.71 4.61 -7.39
N ILE A 79 4.73 3.99 -8.07
CA ILE A 79 3.88 4.61 -9.11
C ILE A 79 2.46 4.06 -9.03
N CYS A 80 1.47 4.95 -9.05
CA CYS A 80 0.07 4.67 -8.75
C CYS A 80 -0.48 3.39 -9.42
N MET A 81 -0.37 3.26 -10.74
CA MET A 81 -0.98 2.16 -11.50
C MET A 81 -0.45 0.80 -11.06
N ALA A 82 0.86 0.63 -11.03
CA ALA A 82 1.51 -0.62 -10.64
C ALA A 82 1.29 -0.93 -9.14
N SER A 83 1.44 0.08 -8.28
CA SER A 83 1.19 -0.06 -6.85
C SER A 83 -0.21 -0.56 -6.53
N ARG A 84 -1.24 0.04 -7.14
CA ARG A 84 -2.65 -0.33 -6.92
C ARG A 84 -2.95 -1.75 -7.36
N CYS A 85 -2.39 -2.17 -8.50
CA CYS A 85 -2.48 -3.57 -8.94
C CYS A 85 -1.77 -4.52 -7.96
N SER A 86 -0.57 -4.15 -7.47
CA SER A 86 0.17 -4.96 -6.49
C SER A 86 -0.60 -5.12 -5.17
N VAL A 87 -1.21 -4.05 -4.66
CA VAL A 87 -2.04 -4.09 -3.46
C VAL A 87 -3.24 -5.01 -3.62
N LEU A 88 -3.93 -4.97 -4.76
CA LEU A 88 -5.11 -5.80 -4.99
C LEU A 88 -4.77 -7.28 -5.17
N THR A 89 -3.65 -7.58 -5.84
CA THR A 89 -3.31 -8.94 -6.26
C THR A 89 -2.32 -9.65 -5.34
N GLY A 90 -1.54 -8.91 -4.55
CA GLY A 90 -0.42 -9.45 -3.78
C GLY A 90 0.77 -9.86 -4.64
N LEU A 91 0.85 -9.39 -5.91
CA LEU A 91 1.92 -9.69 -6.86
C LEU A 91 2.82 -8.48 -7.08
N PHE A 92 4.10 -8.72 -7.32
CA PHE A 92 5.00 -7.69 -7.81
C PHE A 92 4.64 -7.26 -9.24
N GLU A 93 5.02 -6.05 -9.62
CA GLU A 93 4.68 -5.44 -10.91
C GLU A 93 5.02 -6.34 -12.10
N HIS A 94 6.24 -6.89 -12.15
CA HIS A 94 6.67 -7.75 -13.25
C HIS A 94 5.87 -9.05 -13.40
N ARG A 95 5.05 -9.41 -12.40
CA ARG A 95 4.20 -10.60 -12.41
C ARG A 95 2.76 -10.30 -12.83
N HIS A 96 2.20 -9.14 -12.48
CA HIS A 96 0.88 -8.76 -12.96
C HIS A 96 0.93 -7.93 -14.26
N GLY A 97 2.09 -7.34 -14.61
CA GLY A 97 2.35 -6.66 -15.88
C GLY A 97 1.65 -5.33 -16.10
N CYS A 98 1.03 -4.76 -15.06
CA CYS A 98 0.26 -3.53 -15.17
C CYS A 98 1.09 -2.31 -14.79
N ASN A 99 1.32 -1.43 -15.77
CA ASN A 99 2.07 -0.19 -15.63
C ASN A 99 1.73 0.73 -16.82
N PHE A 100 1.88 2.04 -16.68
CA PHE A 100 1.58 3.02 -17.73
C PHE A 100 2.32 2.80 -19.06
N GLU A 101 3.45 2.10 -19.05
CA GLU A 101 4.22 1.76 -20.27
C GLU A 101 4.00 0.32 -20.73
N HIS A 102 3.69 -0.58 -19.80
CA HIS A 102 3.54 -2.01 -20.07
C HIS A 102 2.09 -2.44 -20.31
N GLY A 103 1.14 -1.55 -20.01
CA GLY A 103 -0.29 -1.72 -20.32
C GLY A 103 -1.16 -2.02 -19.11
N ASP A 104 -2.42 -2.28 -19.42
CA ASP A 104 -3.50 -2.44 -18.45
C ASP A 104 -3.49 -3.82 -17.78
N LEU A 105 -4.20 -3.95 -16.66
CA LEU A 105 -4.31 -5.18 -15.90
C LEU A 105 -5.10 -6.25 -16.69
N GLN A 106 -4.57 -7.45 -16.80
CA GLN A 106 -5.33 -8.56 -17.36
C GLN A 106 -6.43 -8.99 -16.39
N ARG A 107 -7.64 -9.29 -16.92
CA ARG A 107 -8.82 -9.73 -16.16
C ARG A 107 -8.49 -10.85 -15.16
N ARG A 108 -7.70 -11.84 -15.56
CA ARG A 108 -7.32 -12.98 -14.68
C ARG A 108 -6.70 -12.57 -13.36
N PHE A 109 -5.94 -11.45 -13.34
CA PHE A 109 -5.34 -10.96 -12.11
C PHE A 109 -6.35 -10.23 -11.21
N LEU A 110 -7.30 -9.48 -11.80
CA LEU A 110 -8.40 -8.90 -11.04
C LEU A 110 -9.28 -9.99 -10.43
N GLU A 111 -9.58 -11.05 -11.17
CA GLU A 111 -10.38 -12.19 -10.70
C GLU A 111 -9.75 -12.95 -9.53
N GLN A 112 -8.43 -12.82 -9.35
CA GLN A 112 -7.66 -13.36 -8.24
C GLN A 112 -7.35 -12.33 -7.16
N SER A 113 -7.83 -11.10 -7.29
CA SER A 113 -7.63 -10.05 -6.29
C SER A 113 -8.45 -10.30 -5.02
N TYR A 114 -7.97 -9.77 -3.88
CA TYR A 114 -8.62 -10.01 -2.59
C TYR A 114 -10.11 -9.62 -2.57
N PRO A 115 -10.57 -8.46 -3.11
CA PRO A 115 -11.98 -8.11 -3.01
C PRO A 115 -12.88 -9.06 -3.80
N VAL A 116 -12.42 -9.54 -4.96
CA VAL A 116 -13.18 -10.47 -5.80
C VAL A 116 -13.27 -11.85 -5.15
N LEU A 117 -12.16 -12.35 -4.58
CA LEU A 117 -12.15 -13.64 -3.91
C LEU A 117 -12.94 -13.60 -2.59
N LEU A 118 -12.89 -12.52 -1.85
CA LEU A 118 -13.72 -12.35 -0.65
C LEU A 118 -15.21 -12.30 -1.02
N ARG A 119 -15.59 -11.63 -2.10
CA ARG A 119 -16.98 -11.64 -2.61
C ARG A 119 -17.46 -13.06 -2.91
N ARG A 120 -16.63 -13.85 -3.62
CA ARG A 120 -16.91 -15.27 -3.90
C ARG A 120 -17.02 -16.11 -2.61
N ALA A 121 -16.30 -15.71 -1.56
CA ALA A 121 -16.35 -16.36 -0.25
C ALA A 121 -17.49 -15.84 0.66
N GLY A 122 -18.41 -15.01 0.12
CA GLY A 122 -19.62 -14.56 0.79
C GLY A 122 -19.49 -13.23 1.54
N TYR A 123 -18.44 -12.45 1.34
CA TYR A 123 -18.37 -11.06 1.80
C TYR A 123 -19.23 -10.14 0.94
N TYR A 124 -19.83 -9.13 1.56
CA TYR A 124 -20.42 -8.00 0.86
C TYR A 124 -19.33 -7.00 0.53
N THR A 125 -19.12 -6.70 -0.76
CA THR A 125 -17.93 -5.94 -1.19
C THR A 125 -18.27 -4.57 -1.74
N GLY A 126 -17.42 -3.58 -1.43
CA GLY A 126 -17.54 -2.23 -1.96
C GLY A 126 -16.21 -1.63 -2.35
N PHE A 127 -16.24 -0.79 -3.38
CA PHE A 127 -15.10 0.01 -3.80
C PHE A 127 -15.54 1.45 -4.12
N ALA A 128 -14.79 2.43 -3.63
CA ALA A 128 -15.02 3.84 -3.95
C ALA A 128 -13.68 4.57 -4.20
N GLY A 129 -13.70 5.55 -5.09
CA GLY A 129 -12.57 6.44 -5.37
C GLY A 129 -11.71 6.03 -6.56
N LYS A 130 -10.45 6.46 -6.56
CA LYS A 130 -9.51 6.27 -7.66
C LYS A 130 -9.16 4.78 -7.83
N VAL A 131 -9.47 4.23 -9.01
CA VAL A 131 -9.04 2.87 -9.37
C VAL A 131 -7.57 2.86 -9.78
N GLY A 132 -7.19 3.74 -10.69
CA GLY A 132 -5.81 3.96 -11.12
C GLY A 132 -5.31 3.01 -12.19
N PHE A 133 -6.13 2.08 -12.68
CA PHE A 133 -5.83 1.18 -13.80
C PHE A 133 -7.11 0.84 -14.58
N ASP A 134 -6.96 0.33 -15.78
CA ASP A 134 -8.02 -0.22 -16.60
C ASP A 134 -7.83 -1.73 -16.80
N LEU A 135 -8.86 -2.43 -17.27
CA LEU A 135 -8.74 -3.82 -17.70
C LEU A 135 -8.38 -3.88 -19.18
N LYS A 136 -7.39 -4.70 -19.50
CA LYS A 136 -6.87 -4.85 -20.88
C LYS A 136 -7.98 -5.23 -21.85
N GLY A 137 -8.27 -4.32 -22.79
CA GLY A 137 -9.25 -4.54 -23.84
C GLY A 137 -10.72 -4.40 -23.40
N GLU A 138 -10.98 -3.91 -22.19
CA GLU A 138 -12.34 -3.76 -21.66
C GLU A 138 -12.67 -2.28 -21.35
N LYS A 139 -13.94 -2.00 -21.19
CA LYS A 139 -14.40 -0.68 -20.74
C LYS A 139 -14.23 -0.56 -19.22
N PHE A 140 -13.97 0.65 -18.74
CA PHE A 140 -13.81 0.93 -17.32
C PHE A 140 -15.01 0.45 -16.47
N GLU A 141 -16.23 0.61 -17.01
CA GLU A 141 -17.47 0.26 -16.35
C GLU A 141 -17.58 -1.23 -16.01
N THR A 142 -16.83 -2.09 -16.69
CA THR A 142 -16.77 -3.53 -16.39
C THR A 142 -16.31 -3.81 -14.96
N LEU A 143 -15.47 -2.94 -14.40
CA LEU A 143 -14.96 -3.07 -13.03
C LEU A 143 -16.07 -3.09 -11.97
N ALA A 144 -17.15 -2.36 -12.20
CA ALA A 144 -18.29 -2.31 -11.27
C ALA A 144 -18.91 -3.71 -11.03
N GLY A 145 -18.89 -4.59 -12.03
CA GLY A 145 -19.46 -5.94 -11.92
C GLY A 145 -18.75 -6.87 -10.93
N PHE A 146 -17.54 -6.50 -10.49
CA PHE A 146 -16.78 -7.29 -9.52
C PHE A 146 -17.11 -6.98 -8.06
N PHE A 147 -17.94 -5.97 -7.80
CA PHE A 147 -18.31 -5.51 -6.45
C PHE A 147 -19.85 -5.51 -6.25
N ASP A 148 -20.29 -5.56 -5.00
CA ASP A 148 -21.73 -5.44 -4.68
C ASP A 148 -22.16 -3.97 -4.68
N GLN A 149 -21.27 -3.04 -4.28
CA GLN A 149 -21.44 -1.60 -4.44
C GLN A 149 -20.19 -0.95 -5.04
N TRP A 150 -20.42 0.02 -5.92
CA TRP A 150 -19.37 0.66 -6.69
C TRP A 150 -19.53 2.18 -6.77
N ALA A 151 -18.48 2.88 -6.41
CA ALA A 151 -18.29 4.31 -6.66
C ALA A 151 -16.84 4.59 -7.11
N GLY A 152 -16.24 3.62 -7.84
CA GLY A 152 -14.90 3.79 -8.43
C GLY A 152 -14.92 4.77 -9.59
N GLY A 153 -13.83 5.53 -9.74
CA GLY A 153 -13.64 6.48 -10.83
C GLY A 153 -12.38 6.19 -11.66
N PRO A 154 -12.40 6.51 -12.97
CA PRO A 154 -11.27 6.34 -13.86
C PRO A 154 -10.19 7.39 -13.62
N GLY A 155 -8.96 7.08 -14.06
CA GLY A 155 -7.84 8.02 -14.03
C GLY A 155 -7.54 8.54 -12.63
N GLN A 156 -7.43 9.87 -12.50
CA GLN A 156 -7.07 10.52 -11.23
C GLN A 156 -8.28 10.88 -10.36
N THR A 157 -9.51 10.76 -10.86
CA THR A 157 -10.72 11.29 -10.21
C THR A 157 -10.61 12.81 -9.96
N PHE A 158 -11.57 13.39 -9.28
CA PHE A 158 -11.62 14.85 -9.01
C PHE A 158 -11.72 15.12 -7.52
N TYR A 159 -11.20 16.28 -7.09
CA TYR A 159 -11.41 16.77 -5.74
C TYR A 159 -12.83 17.27 -5.54
N GLU A 160 -13.43 17.85 -6.58
CA GLU A 160 -14.82 18.29 -6.57
C GLU A 160 -15.75 17.06 -6.61
N THR A 161 -16.57 16.92 -5.58
CA THR A 161 -17.46 15.77 -5.42
C THR A 161 -18.41 15.60 -6.59
N GLU A 162 -18.98 16.70 -7.11
CA GLU A 162 -19.95 16.69 -8.21
C GLU A 162 -19.41 16.10 -9.53
N LYS A 163 -18.08 16.18 -9.72
CA LYS A 163 -17.40 15.64 -10.91
C LYS A 163 -17.14 14.12 -10.83
N ASN A 164 -17.46 13.48 -9.72
CA ASN A 164 -17.31 12.04 -9.51
C ASN A 164 -18.69 11.37 -9.46
N PRO A 165 -19.16 10.73 -10.55
CA PRO A 165 -20.54 10.24 -10.66
C PRO A 165 -20.99 9.36 -9.49
N GLY A 166 -20.11 8.48 -8.97
CA GLY A 166 -20.43 7.55 -7.89
C GLY A 166 -20.73 8.24 -6.54
N ILE A 167 -20.29 9.49 -6.35
CA ILE A 167 -20.47 10.24 -5.10
C ILE A 167 -21.12 11.62 -5.31
N ALA A 168 -21.49 12.00 -6.52
CA ALA A 168 -22.02 13.32 -6.85
C ALA A 168 -23.25 13.73 -6.00
N LYS A 169 -24.08 12.78 -5.58
CA LYS A 169 -25.26 13.02 -4.71
C LYS A 169 -24.90 13.65 -3.35
N TYR A 170 -23.64 13.56 -2.93
CA TYR A 170 -23.18 14.12 -1.65
C TYR A 170 -22.62 15.54 -1.79
N ALA A 171 -22.49 16.09 -3.01
CA ALA A 171 -21.79 17.34 -3.29
C ALA A 171 -22.35 18.55 -2.52
N ALA A 172 -23.67 18.64 -2.34
CA ALA A 172 -24.31 19.72 -1.61
C ALA A 172 -23.83 19.82 -0.15
N ARG A 173 -23.54 18.68 0.49
CA ARG A 173 -23.09 18.65 1.88
C ARG A 173 -21.57 18.54 2.00
N TYR A 174 -20.93 17.85 1.07
CA TYR A 174 -19.51 17.59 1.05
C TYR A 174 -18.95 17.91 -0.34
N PRO A 175 -18.62 19.19 -0.61
CA PRO A 175 -18.14 19.59 -1.93
C PRO A 175 -16.77 19.01 -2.30
N HIS A 176 -15.96 18.62 -1.30
CA HIS A 176 -14.68 17.95 -1.49
C HIS A 176 -14.81 16.42 -1.36
N SER A 177 -14.23 15.69 -2.31
CA SER A 177 -14.40 14.24 -2.48
C SER A 177 -13.99 13.40 -1.27
N SER A 178 -12.98 13.81 -0.47
CA SER A 178 -12.53 13.01 0.69
C SER A 178 -13.67 12.71 1.66
N ARG A 179 -14.42 13.74 2.09
CA ARG A 179 -15.57 13.56 2.99
C ARG A 179 -16.78 12.91 2.29
N ALA A 180 -16.95 13.15 0.98
CA ALA A 180 -17.99 12.54 0.21
C ALA A 180 -17.83 11.01 0.09
N TYR A 181 -16.61 10.51 -0.03
CA TYR A 181 -16.33 9.06 0.04
C TYR A 181 -16.68 8.48 1.42
N ALA A 182 -16.46 9.23 2.51
CA ALA A 182 -16.88 8.78 3.83
C ALA A 182 -18.42 8.74 3.99
N ALA A 183 -19.14 9.70 3.39
CA ALA A 183 -20.59 9.67 3.35
C ALA A 183 -21.12 8.48 2.54
N TRP A 184 -20.49 8.17 1.41
CA TRP A 184 -20.80 6.98 0.64
C TRP A 184 -20.51 5.69 1.43
N ALA A 185 -19.40 5.67 2.18
CA ALA A 185 -19.08 4.55 3.05
C ALA A 185 -20.16 4.33 4.14
N ALA A 186 -20.72 5.40 4.69
CA ALA A 186 -21.81 5.27 5.67
C ALA A 186 -23.05 4.59 5.07
N ASP A 187 -23.45 4.97 3.84
CA ASP A 187 -24.54 4.30 3.12
C ASP A 187 -24.19 2.82 2.84
N PHE A 188 -22.94 2.54 2.45
CA PHE A 188 -22.44 1.18 2.24
C PHE A 188 -22.55 0.34 3.53
N LEU A 189 -22.14 0.88 4.67
CA LEU A 189 -22.16 0.18 5.96
C LEU A 189 -23.60 -0.19 6.38
N THR A 190 -24.56 0.71 6.16
CA THR A 190 -25.98 0.42 6.40
C THR A 190 -26.47 -0.73 5.53
N ALA A 191 -26.14 -0.73 4.23
CA ALA A 191 -26.51 -1.80 3.30
C ALA A 191 -25.80 -3.13 3.62
N ALA A 192 -24.52 -3.07 3.98
CA ALA A 192 -23.75 -4.25 4.37
C ALA A 192 -24.34 -4.91 5.62
N LYS A 193 -24.69 -4.12 6.64
CA LYS A 193 -25.41 -4.60 7.83
C LYS A 193 -26.73 -5.27 7.49
N ALA A 194 -27.52 -4.64 6.63
CA ALA A 194 -28.82 -5.19 6.18
C ALA A 194 -28.63 -6.51 5.41
N SER A 195 -27.50 -6.72 4.74
CA SER A 195 -27.20 -7.97 4.01
C SER A 195 -26.95 -9.17 4.95
N GLY A 196 -26.63 -8.94 6.21
CA GLY A 196 -26.27 -9.96 7.19
C GLY A 196 -24.92 -10.64 6.90
N LYS A 197 -24.12 -10.14 5.95
CA LYS A 197 -22.83 -10.68 5.55
C LYS A 197 -21.68 -9.90 6.19
N PRO A 198 -20.51 -10.51 6.45
CA PRO A 198 -19.30 -9.75 6.68
C PRO A 198 -18.99 -8.93 5.42
N PHE A 199 -18.36 -7.77 5.57
CA PHE A 199 -18.06 -6.92 4.42
C PHE A 199 -16.56 -6.67 4.24
N CYS A 200 -16.18 -6.36 2.99
CA CYS A 200 -14.87 -5.85 2.60
C CYS A 200 -15.05 -4.56 1.79
N LEU A 201 -14.62 -3.45 2.35
CA LEU A 201 -14.74 -2.12 1.78
C LEU A 201 -13.36 -1.55 1.47
N SER A 202 -13.12 -1.12 0.24
CA SER A 202 -11.91 -0.41 -0.18
C SER A 202 -12.27 1.03 -0.58
N ILE A 203 -11.65 2.01 0.08
CA ILE A 203 -11.80 3.43 -0.28
C ILE A 203 -10.44 3.97 -0.68
N SER A 204 -10.37 4.42 -1.92
CA SER A 204 -9.15 4.86 -2.57
C SER A 204 -9.22 6.36 -2.88
N PHE A 205 -8.65 7.17 -1.99
CA PHE A 205 -8.67 8.62 -2.11
C PHE A 205 -7.75 9.10 -3.25
N LYS A 206 -8.08 10.25 -3.87
CA LYS A 206 -7.16 11.02 -4.68
C LYS A 206 -6.16 11.78 -3.80
N ALA A 207 -6.57 12.22 -2.63
CA ALA A 207 -5.74 12.99 -1.72
C ALA A 207 -4.58 12.16 -1.16
N PRO A 208 -3.38 12.76 -1.04
CA PRO A 208 -3.00 14.15 -1.34
C PRO A 208 -2.37 14.39 -2.73
N HIS A 209 -2.67 13.62 -3.78
CA HIS A 209 -2.11 13.77 -5.13
C HIS A 209 -2.32 15.17 -5.73
N LEU A 210 -1.37 15.63 -6.55
CA LEU A 210 -1.47 16.88 -7.32
C LEU A 210 -2.70 16.93 -8.25
N PRO A 211 -3.22 18.15 -8.59
CA PRO A 211 -2.89 19.44 -7.98
C PRO A 211 -3.39 19.51 -6.54
N PHE A 212 -2.65 20.19 -5.67
CA PHE A 212 -3.02 20.28 -4.25
C PHE A 212 -4.19 21.24 -4.06
N THR A 213 -5.41 20.72 -4.11
CA THR A 213 -6.65 21.48 -3.96
C THR A 213 -7.43 20.98 -2.73
N PRO A 214 -7.05 21.39 -1.52
CA PRO A 214 -7.70 20.94 -0.30
C PRO A 214 -9.09 21.54 -0.10
N ASP A 215 -9.89 20.89 0.73
CA ASP A 215 -11.12 21.47 1.24
C ASP A 215 -10.79 22.80 1.97
N PRO A 216 -11.51 23.90 1.70
CA PRO A 216 -11.25 25.21 2.35
C PRO A 216 -11.28 25.15 3.89
N GLN A 217 -12.09 24.25 4.49
CA GLN A 217 -12.12 24.11 5.94
C GLN A 217 -10.83 23.51 6.50
N ASP A 218 -10.16 22.60 5.76
CA ASP A 218 -8.89 22.00 6.16
C ASP A 218 -7.72 22.93 5.83
N ALA A 219 -7.78 23.64 4.71
CA ALA A 219 -6.77 24.63 4.32
C ALA A 219 -6.61 25.75 5.36
N LYS A 220 -7.68 26.20 6.01
CA LYS A 220 -7.65 27.20 7.08
C LYS A 220 -6.77 26.80 8.26
N LEU A 221 -6.63 25.51 8.54
CA LEU A 221 -5.81 25.01 9.65
C LEU A 221 -4.31 25.24 9.43
N TYR A 222 -3.90 25.48 8.20
CA TYR A 222 -2.51 25.64 7.78
C TYR A 222 -2.19 27.04 7.22
N ALA A 223 -3.18 27.92 7.13
CA ALA A 223 -3.02 29.25 6.56
C ALA A 223 -1.94 30.06 7.28
N GLY A 224 -0.98 30.59 6.54
CA GLY A 224 0.11 31.44 7.05
C GLY A 224 1.15 30.70 7.90
N LYS A 225 1.12 29.38 7.95
CA LYS A 225 2.15 28.58 8.65
C LYS A 225 3.39 28.39 7.79
N THR A 226 4.52 28.29 8.45
CA THR A 226 5.79 27.81 7.89
C THR A 226 6.07 26.42 8.40
N PHE A 227 6.79 25.62 7.60
CA PHE A 227 7.01 24.20 7.90
C PHE A 227 8.49 23.86 7.89
N THR A 228 8.86 22.95 8.78
CA THR A 228 10.23 22.42 8.85
C THR A 228 10.55 21.63 7.58
N ARG A 229 11.64 22.01 6.91
CA ARG A 229 12.15 21.26 5.76
C ARG A 229 12.78 19.95 6.24
N PRO A 230 12.62 18.84 5.48
CA PRO A 230 13.29 17.59 5.84
C PRO A 230 14.83 17.78 5.84
N PRO A 231 15.57 17.00 6.63
CA PRO A 231 17.03 17.14 6.75
C PRO A 231 17.78 17.03 5.41
N ASN A 232 17.23 16.30 4.46
CA ASN A 232 17.78 16.10 3.11
C ASN A 232 17.12 17.04 2.06
N TYR A 233 16.48 18.12 2.48
CA TYR A 233 15.84 19.06 1.56
C TYR A 233 16.84 19.81 0.68
N GLY A 234 16.54 19.89 -0.62
CA GLY A 234 17.24 20.72 -1.59
C GLY A 234 18.28 19.96 -2.43
N VAL A 235 18.62 20.53 -3.58
CA VAL A 235 19.54 19.93 -4.58
C VAL A 235 20.90 19.65 -4.01
N GLU A 236 21.41 20.53 -3.12
CA GLU A 236 22.74 20.37 -2.49
C GLU A 236 22.81 19.08 -1.68
N LYS A 237 21.71 18.71 -1.03
CA LYS A 237 21.61 17.49 -0.22
C LYS A 237 21.50 16.21 -1.05
N GLY A 238 21.25 16.34 -2.35
CA GLY A 238 21.20 15.21 -3.28
C GLY A 238 22.45 15.10 -4.20
N ARG A 239 23.51 15.92 -4.02
CA ARG A 239 24.68 15.89 -4.93
C ARG A 239 25.45 14.59 -4.93
N HIS A 240 25.44 13.84 -3.85
CA HIS A 240 26.08 12.54 -3.69
C HIS A 240 25.31 11.40 -4.40
N LEU A 241 24.06 11.65 -4.76
CA LEU A 241 23.22 10.66 -5.44
C LEU A 241 23.60 10.54 -6.90
N SER A 242 23.33 9.36 -7.47
CA SER A 242 23.60 9.07 -8.86
C SER A 242 22.97 10.10 -9.82
N ALA A 243 23.74 10.46 -10.86
CA ALA A 243 23.24 11.33 -11.91
C ALA A 243 22.00 10.77 -12.63
N HIS A 244 21.78 9.45 -12.62
CA HIS A 244 20.61 8.79 -13.16
C HIS A 244 19.32 9.28 -12.51
N ALA A 245 19.29 9.44 -11.19
CA ALA A 245 18.12 9.95 -10.48
C ALA A 245 17.69 11.33 -10.97
N ARG A 246 18.64 12.17 -11.40
CA ARG A 246 18.37 13.52 -11.91
C ARG A 246 17.78 13.55 -13.31
N THR A 247 17.83 12.45 -14.05
CA THR A 247 17.14 12.33 -15.34
C THR A 247 15.66 12.03 -15.18
N SER A 248 15.24 11.65 -13.98
CA SER A 248 13.87 11.29 -13.67
C SER A 248 12.93 12.50 -13.69
N ARG A 249 11.65 12.20 -13.80
CA ARG A 249 10.57 13.17 -13.63
C ARG A 249 10.58 13.83 -12.24
N ALA A 250 11.05 13.13 -11.21
CA ALA A 250 11.15 13.67 -9.85
C ALA A 250 12.05 14.90 -9.76
N ALA A 251 13.11 14.98 -10.60
CA ALA A 251 13.97 16.16 -10.66
C ALA A 251 13.26 17.40 -11.23
N THR A 252 12.35 17.22 -12.20
CA THR A 252 11.55 18.34 -12.74
C THR A 252 10.41 18.73 -11.80
N GLY A 253 9.83 17.80 -11.07
CA GLY A 253 8.79 18.04 -10.06
C GLY A 253 9.26 18.85 -8.85
N TYR A 254 10.58 19.01 -8.67
CA TYR A 254 11.13 19.80 -7.58
C TYR A 254 10.77 21.30 -7.64
N ARG A 255 10.41 21.81 -8.83
CA ARG A 255 10.08 23.25 -9.02
C ARG A 255 8.96 23.75 -8.09
N GLU A 256 7.98 22.91 -7.79
CA GLU A 256 6.87 23.23 -6.88
C GLU A 256 7.34 23.42 -5.44
N TRP A 257 8.41 22.72 -5.05
CA TRP A 257 8.94 22.71 -3.70
C TRP A 257 10.02 23.75 -3.46
N ILE A 258 10.80 24.13 -4.49
CA ILE A 258 11.86 25.13 -4.35
C ILE A 258 11.31 26.55 -4.23
N ASN A 259 10.22 26.87 -4.94
CA ASN A 259 9.69 28.22 -5.02
C ASN A 259 8.59 28.52 -4.00
N ALA A 260 7.86 27.49 -3.53
CA ALA A 260 6.66 27.64 -2.71
C ALA A 260 6.50 26.47 -1.72
N TYR A 261 7.56 26.17 -0.95
CA TYR A 261 7.54 25.02 -0.04
C TYR A 261 6.42 25.12 1.00
N ASP A 262 6.30 26.27 1.66
CA ASP A 262 5.34 26.40 2.76
C ASP A 262 3.89 26.34 2.25
N GLU A 263 3.60 26.91 1.09
CA GLU A 263 2.30 26.85 0.44
C GLU A 263 1.99 25.43 -0.05
N SER A 264 2.98 24.75 -0.66
CA SER A 264 2.83 23.36 -1.12
C SER A 264 2.64 22.41 0.04
N ALA A 265 3.42 22.54 1.12
CA ALA A 265 3.30 21.74 2.32
C ALA A 265 1.95 21.97 3.03
N ALA A 266 1.51 23.23 3.14
CA ALA A 266 0.21 23.57 3.70
C ALA A 266 -0.94 22.87 2.95
N ALA A 267 -0.93 22.97 1.63
CA ALA A 267 -1.97 22.36 0.80
C ALA A 267 -1.92 20.81 0.84
N TYR A 268 -0.72 20.24 0.79
CA TYR A 268 -0.50 18.79 0.90
C TYR A 268 -0.98 18.24 2.25
N TYR A 269 -0.61 18.88 3.37
CA TYR A 269 -1.03 18.47 4.70
C TYR A 269 -2.54 18.69 4.93
N ALA A 270 -3.11 19.73 4.36
CA ALA A 270 -4.55 19.97 4.41
C ALA A 270 -5.34 18.86 3.69
N LEU A 271 -4.85 18.36 2.55
CA LEU A 271 -5.44 17.21 1.86
C LEU A 271 -5.41 15.95 2.73
N ILE A 272 -4.30 15.70 3.44
CA ILE A 272 -4.18 14.57 4.37
C ILE A 272 -5.14 14.74 5.56
N THR A 273 -5.28 15.96 6.08
CA THR A 273 -6.29 16.27 7.12
C THR A 273 -7.71 15.97 6.64
N GLY A 274 -8.00 16.20 5.35
CA GLY A 274 -9.28 15.83 4.74
C GLY A 274 -9.51 14.31 4.70
N VAL A 275 -8.45 13.52 4.45
CA VAL A 275 -8.52 12.04 4.54
C VAL A 275 -8.67 11.58 5.99
N ASP A 276 -7.97 12.21 6.92
CA ASP A 276 -8.11 11.96 8.37
C ASP A 276 -9.54 12.21 8.86
N ALA A 277 -10.15 13.32 8.43
CA ALA A 277 -11.54 13.62 8.74
C ALA A 277 -12.51 12.57 8.16
N ALA A 278 -12.24 12.07 6.96
CA ALA A 278 -13.02 10.99 6.34
C ALA A 278 -12.92 9.70 7.17
N LEU A 279 -11.73 9.33 7.66
CA LEU A 279 -11.56 8.20 8.59
C LEU A 279 -12.41 8.40 9.86
N GLY A 280 -12.41 9.61 10.44
CA GLY A 280 -13.26 9.93 11.60
C GLY A 280 -14.75 9.66 11.33
N MET A 281 -15.27 10.16 10.20
CA MET A 281 -16.66 9.96 9.77
C MET A 281 -17.00 8.47 9.57
N ILE A 282 -16.07 7.68 9.01
CA ILE A 282 -16.25 6.23 8.80
C ILE A 282 -16.32 5.51 10.15
N ARG A 283 -15.44 5.85 11.10
CA ARG A 283 -15.45 5.27 12.44
C ARG A 283 -16.73 5.60 13.21
N GLU A 284 -17.24 6.82 13.08
CA GLU A 284 -18.53 7.21 13.64
C GLU A 284 -19.69 6.42 13.02
N ALA A 285 -19.65 6.19 11.70
CA ALA A 285 -20.65 5.36 11.01
C ALA A 285 -20.60 3.90 11.50
N LEU A 286 -19.41 3.32 11.66
CA LEU A 286 -19.24 1.98 12.24
C LEU A 286 -19.84 1.88 13.64
N ALA A 287 -19.62 2.88 14.49
CA ALA A 287 -20.17 2.92 15.84
C ALA A 287 -21.71 3.01 15.83
N ARG A 288 -22.28 3.88 15.00
CA ARG A 288 -23.74 4.01 14.85
C ARG A 288 -24.39 2.72 14.38
N GLU A 289 -23.75 1.99 13.47
CA GLU A 289 -24.25 0.72 12.96
C GLU A 289 -23.98 -0.47 13.91
N GLY A 290 -23.21 -0.28 14.97
CA GLY A 290 -22.80 -1.36 15.88
C GLY A 290 -21.81 -2.35 15.26
N LEU A 291 -21.00 -1.89 14.32
CA LEU A 291 -20.05 -2.72 13.55
C LEU A 291 -18.59 -2.54 14.01
N ALA A 292 -18.32 -1.56 14.87
CA ALA A 292 -16.95 -1.15 15.22
C ALA A 292 -16.14 -2.28 15.86
N GLU A 293 -16.72 -3.07 16.76
CA GLU A 293 -16.00 -4.08 17.55
C GLU A 293 -15.58 -5.33 16.72
N ASN A 294 -16.09 -5.48 15.50
CA ASN A 294 -15.70 -6.57 14.60
C ASN A 294 -15.24 -6.06 13.23
N THR A 295 -14.71 -4.83 13.16
CA THR A 295 -14.21 -4.25 11.91
C THR A 295 -12.73 -3.93 12.01
N VAL A 296 -11.92 -4.60 11.19
CA VAL A 296 -10.49 -4.31 10.99
C VAL A 296 -10.36 -3.14 10.02
N ILE A 297 -9.48 -2.18 10.35
CA ILE A 297 -9.17 -1.05 9.47
C ILE A 297 -7.68 -1.08 9.13
N LEU A 298 -7.37 -1.16 7.84
CA LEU A 298 -6.04 -0.96 7.29
C LEU A 298 -5.97 0.43 6.65
N TYR A 299 -4.91 1.17 6.91
CA TYR A 299 -4.62 2.45 6.28
C TYR A 299 -3.25 2.43 5.64
N SER A 300 -3.14 2.83 4.37
CA SER A 300 -1.85 2.96 3.67
C SER A 300 -1.93 3.98 2.53
N SER A 301 -0.82 4.13 1.76
CA SER A 301 -0.76 4.93 0.53
C SER A 301 -0.10 4.14 -0.60
N ASP A 302 -0.46 4.48 -1.84
CA ASP A 302 0.07 3.80 -3.04
C ASP A 302 1.55 4.07 -3.31
N ASN A 303 2.07 5.19 -2.86
CA ASN A 303 3.49 5.53 -2.80
C ASN A 303 3.71 6.69 -1.81
N GLY A 304 4.97 6.95 -1.51
CA GLY A 304 5.38 8.16 -0.83
C GLY A 304 5.50 9.36 -1.78
N TYR A 305 6.11 10.44 -1.30
CA TYR A 305 6.31 11.67 -2.06
C TYR A 305 7.57 12.41 -1.58
N ASN A 306 8.39 12.93 -2.49
CA ASN A 306 9.71 13.46 -2.14
C ASN A 306 9.67 14.82 -1.41
N MET A 307 8.68 15.66 -1.62
CA MET A 307 8.53 16.95 -0.92
C MET A 307 9.80 17.82 -0.90
N GLY A 308 10.60 17.80 -1.95
CA GLY A 308 11.87 18.55 -2.04
C GLY A 308 13.10 17.85 -1.45
N ALA A 309 12.94 16.67 -0.86
CA ALA A 309 14.06 15.86 -0.40
C ALA A 309 15.05 15.57 -1.54
N HIS A 310 16.34 15.69 -1.28
CA HIS A 310 17.43 15.53 -2.26
C HIS A 310 17.31 16.40 -3.51
N GLY A 311 16.44 17.42 -3.50
CA GLY A 311 16.12 18.23 -4.68
C GLY A 311 15.20 17.50 -5.66
N PHE A 312 14.34 16.63 -5.16
CA PHE A 312 13.30 15.96 -5.92
C PHE A 312 11.90 16.38 -5.45
N GLY A 313 10.99 16.53 -6.39
CA GLY A 313 9.54 16.50 -6.15
C GLY A 313 8.98 15.17 -6.64
N ASP A 314 7.64 15.05 -6.72
CA ASP A 314 7.02 13.83 -7.27
C ASP A 314 7.49 12.53 -6.55
N LYS A 315 7.51 11.40 -7.23
CA LYS A 315 7.75 10.05 -6.71
C LYS A 315 8.64 9.24 -7.63
N VAL A 316 8.50 7.91 -7.66
CA VAL A 316 9.11 6.93 -8.57
C VAL A 316 10.47 6.42 -8.12
N LEU A 317 11.35 7.31 -7.62
CA LEU A 317 12.69 6.92 -7.24
C LEU A 317 12.71 5.99 -6.01
N PRO A 318 13.71 5.09 -5.89
CA PRO A 318 13.76 4.11 -4.80
C PRO A 318 14.22 4.69 -3.46
N TYR A 319 14.30 6.03 -3.32
CA TYR A 319 14.67 6.68 -2.06
C TYR A 319 13.52 6.65 -1.05
N GLU A 320 13.87 6.80 0.25
CA GLU A 320 12.95 6.60 1.37
C GLU A 320 11.65 7.40 1.25
N GLU A 321 11.71 8.65 0.84
CA GLU A 321 10.54 9.53 0.79
C GLU A 321 9.49 9.09 -0.25
N ALA A 322 9.95 8.59 -1.41
CA ALA A 322 9.06 8.12 -2.47
C ALA A 322 8.66 6.65 -2.31
N SER A 323 9.54 5.82 -1.75
CA SER A 323 9.33 4.37 -1.64
C SER A 323 8.64 3.93 -0.35
N LYS A 324 8.49 4.80 0.66
CA LYS A 324 7.79 4.48 1.91
C LYS A 324 6.47 5.21 2.01
N SER A 325 5.47 4.50 2.51
CA SER A 325 4.16 5.03 2.86
C SER A 325 3.76 4.64 4.28
N PRO A 326 2.79 5.33 4.90
CA PRO A 326 2.27 4.90 6.19
C PRO A 326 1.60 3.53 6.05
N LEU A 327 1.72 2.69 7.09
CA LEU A 327 0.87 1.51 7.26
C LEU A 327 0.43 1.45 8.73
N ILE A 328 -0.88 1.43 8.93
CA ILE A 328 -1.53 1.24 10.22
C ILE A 328 -2.55 0.12 10.08
N ILE A 329 -2.52 -0.85 10.98
CA ILE A 329 -3.53 -1.92 11.06
C ILE A 329 -4.18 -1.85 12.44
N HIS A 330 -5.47 -1.57 12.45
CA HIS A 330 -6.30 -1.58 13.65
C HIS A 330 -7.23 -2.79 13.62
N ASP A 331 -7.08 -3.66 14.61
CA ASP A 331 -8.00 -4.76 14.87
C ASP A 331 -8.56 -4.59 16.30
N PRO A 332 -9.85 -4.27 16.47
CA PRO A 332 -10.43 -4.05 17.78
C PRO A 332 -10.46 -5.30 18.66
N ARG A 333 -10.29 -6.48 18.07
CA ARG A 333 -10.27 -7.78 18.75
C ARG A 333 -8.91 -8.09 19.39
N LEU A 334 -7.85 -7.31 19.05
CA LEU A 334 -6.53 -7.47 19.65
C LEU A 334 -6.56 -7.16 21.17
N PRO A 335 -5.82 -7.92 21.97
CA PRO A 335 -5.62 -7.60 23.38
C PRO A 335 -5.11 -6.16 23.57
N ALA A 336 -5.50 -5.51 24.66
CA ALA A 336 -5.07 -4.14 24.95
C ALA A 336 -3.53 -3.98 24.95
N ALA A 337 -2.78 -5.01 25.39
CA ALA A 337 -1.32 -5.01 25.38
C ALA A 337 -0.68 -5.02 23.98
N SER A 338 -1.44 -5.40 22.94
CA SER A 338 -0.98 -5.40 21.54
C SER A 338 -1.27 -4.08 20.82
N ARG A 339 -2.01 -3.16 21.44
CA ARG A 339 -2.41 -1.88 20.83
C ARG A 339 -1.36 -0.81 21.05
N GLY A 340 -1.26 0.14 20.12
CA GLY A 340 -0.34 1.27 20.17
C GLY A 340 1.12 0.88 19.96
N ARG A 341 1.40 -0.35 19.53
CA ARG A 341 2.75 -0.84 19.29
C ARG A 341 3.27 -0.44 17.91
N ILE A 342 4.58 -0.43 17.79
CA ILE A 342 5.28 -0.14 16.55
C ILE A 342 6.01 -1.40 16.10
N SER A 343 5.82 -1.78 14.83
CA SER A 343 6.62 -2.79 14.17
C SER A 343 7.65 -2.15 13.25
N THR A 344 8.90 -2.55 13.41
CA THR A 344 10.01 -2.22 12.50
C THR A 344 10.28 -3.33 11.49
N ALA A 345 9.40 -4.33 11.42
CA ALA A 345 9.49 -5.39 10.44
C ALA A 345 9.40 -4.83 9.02
N LEU A 346 10.22 -5.38 8.13
CA LEU A 346 10.18 -5.03 6.71
C LEU A 346 8.91 -5.58 6.08
N THR A 347 8.06 -4.69 5.58
CA THR A 347 6.78 -5.00 4.95
C THR A 347 6.65 -4.27 3.61
N GLY A 348 5.79 -4.77 2.74
CA GLY A 348 5.54 -4.16 1.45
C GLY A 348 4.06 -4.08 1.09
N GLN A 349 3.74 -3.25 0.12
CA GLN A 349 2.36 -3.09 -0.35
C GLN A 349 1.72 -4.40 -0.83
N VAL A 350 2.51 -5.33 -1.36
CA VAL A 350 2.03 -6.68 -1.76
C VAL A 350 1.50 -7.49 -0.58
N ASP A 351 1.91 -7.15 0.65
CA ASP A 351 1.50 -7.86 1.87
C ASP A 351 0.05 -7.54 2.27
N ILE A 352 -0.53 -6.46 1.74
CA ILE A 352 -1.92 -6.05 2.04
C ILE A 352 -2.90 -7.14 1.61
N ALA A 353 -2.80 -7.65 0.36
CA ALA A 353 -3.70 -8.71 -0.11
C ALA A 353 -3.60 -9.95 0.78
N ALA A 354 -2.39 -10.44 1.07
CA ALA A 354 -2.17 -11.61 1.91
C ALA A 354 -2.75 -11.42 3.32
N THR A 355 -2.62 -10.21 3.86
CA THR A 355 -3.13 -9.84 5.19
C THR A 355 -4.66 -9.80 5.21
N VAL A 356 -5.29 -9.22 4.18
CA VAL A 356 -6.76 -9.21 4.03
C VAL A 356 -7.31 -10.63 3.90
N HIS A 357 -6.68 -11.49 3.09
CA HIS A 357 -7.03 -12.90 2.99
C HIS A 357 -6.96 -13.63 4.34
N ALA A 358 -5.90 -13.38 5.10
CA ALA A 358 -5.71 -14.00 6.41
C ALA A 358 -6.76 -13.53 7.43
N PHE A 359 -7.11 -12.24 7.47
CA PHE A 359 -8.21 -11.72 8.30
C PHE A 359 -9.55 -12.36 7.94
N ALA A 360 -9.81 -12.52 6.65
CA ALA A 360 -11.06 -13.08 6.17
C ALA A 360 -11.17 -14.61 6.37
N GLY A 361 -10.08 -15.29 6.69
CA GLY A 361 -10.03 -16.76 6.68
C GLY A 361 -10.26 -17.35 5.27
N VAL A 362 -9.94 -16.59 4.23
CA VAL A 362 -10.08 -16.99 2.83
C VAL A 362 -8.69 -17.29 2.27
N PRO A 363 -8.41 -18.48 1.74
CA PRO A 363 -7.10 -18.77 1.18
C PRO A 363 -6.68 -17.77 0.13
N ALA A 364 -5.47 -17.23 0.25
CA ALA A 364 -4.88 -16.43 -0.80
C ALA A 364 -4.52 -17.31 -2.02
N PRO A 365 -4.51 -16.75 -3.24
CA PRO A 365 -4.05 -17.47 -4.41
C PRO A 365 -2.63 -18.01 -4.21
N GLY A 366 -2.38 -19.24 -4.71
CA GLY A 366 -1.05 -19.81 -4.64
C GLY A 366 -0.01 -18.97 -5.37
N GLY A 367 1.15 -18.79 -4.72
CA GLY A 367 2.30 -18.13 -5.34
C GLY A 367 2.23 -16.60 -5.38
N ILE A 368 1.39 -15.92 -4.59
CA ILE A 368 1.50 -14.46 -4.41
C ILE A 368 2.82 -14.11 -3.73
N ASP A 369 3.32 -12.89 -3.94
CA ASP A 369 4.58 -12.40 -3.33
C ASP A 369 4.36 -11.86 -1.92
N GLY A 370 3.12 -11.45 -1.65
CA GLY A 370 2.70 -10.92 -0.35
C GLY A 370 2.72 -11.97 0.76
N ARG A 371 3.03 -11.52 1.96
CA ARG A 371 3.01 -12.30 3.20
C ARG A 371 2.03 -11.69 4.19
N SER A 372 1.29 -12.52 4.92
CA SER A 372 0.37 -12.02 5.95
C SER A 372 1.13 -11.32 7.07
N LEU A 373 0.64 -10.16 7.47
CA LEU A 373 1.16 -9.36 8.58
C LEU A 373 0.49 -9.70 9.92
N LEU A 374 -0.46 -10.63 9.95
CA LEU A 374 -1.14 -11.04 11.19
C LEU A 374 -0.16 -11.43 12.32
N PRO A 375 0.91 -12.21 12.05
CA PRO A 375 1.86 -12.56 13.12
C PRO A 375 2.52 -11.33 13.76
N LEU A 376 2.65 -10.21 13.02
CA LEU A 376 3.24 -8.97 13.53
C LEU A 376 2.27 -8.16 14.39
N LEU A 377 0.98 -8.47 14.38
CA LEU A 377 0.00 -7.84 15.28
C LEU A 377 0.11 -8.45 16.68
N ASP A 378 0.44 -9.73 16.78
CA ASP A 378 0.69 -10.43 18.05
C ASP A 378 2.11 -10.16 18.56
N ASP A 379 3.11 -10.26 17.67
CA ASP A 379 4.52 -9.98 17.93
C ASP A 379 5.08 -8.91 16.96
N PRO A 380 4.94 -7.61 17.25
CA PRO A 380 5.45 -6.53 16.41
C PRO A 380 6.98 -6.50 16.26
N ALA A 381 7.72 -7.22 17.11
CA ALA A 381 9.18 -7.38 16.99
C ALA A 381 9.57 -8.54 16.04
N GLY A 382 8.60 -9.36 15.63
CA GLY A 382 8.78 -10.47 14.70
C GLY A 382 9.21 -10.01 13.31
N ARG A 383 9.42 -10.97 12.40
CA ARG A 383 9.82 -10.72 11.02
C ARG A 383 8.99 -11.54 10.05
N VAL A 384 8.66 -10.97 8.91
CA VAL A 384 8.01 -11.67 7.80
C VAL A 384 8.93 -11.82 6.59
N ARG A 385 9.96 -10.95 6.46
CA ARG A 385 10.97 -11.03 5.40
C ARG A 385 12.28 -10.36 5.80
N GLU A 386 13.37 -10.74 5.12
CA GLU A 386 14.72 -10.21 5.36
C GLU A 386 15.11 -9.10 4.35
N ALA A 387 14.49 -9.10 3.18
CA ALA A 387 14.75 -8.13 2.12
C ALA A 387 13.47 -7.87 1.32
N MET A 388 13.41 -6.69 0.68
CA MET A 388 12.32 -6.27 -0.18
C MET A 388 12.89 -5.63 -1.44
N PRO A 389 12.46 -6.06 -2.65
CA PRO A 389 12.79 -5.38 -3.88
C PRO A 389 11.96 -4.11 -4.07
N LEU A 390 12.60 -3.10 -4.67
CA LEU A 390 11.96 -1.87 -5.13
C LEU A 390 12.24 -1.73 -6.62
N PHE A 391 11.17 -1.65 -7.40
CA PHE A 391 11.23 -1.63 -8.86
C PHE A 391 10.96 -0.22 -9.39
N ASN A 392 11.77 0.22 -10.32
CA ASN A 392 11.48 1.39 -11.13
C ASN A 392 11.59 1.03 -12.62
N TYR A 393 10.50 0.51 -13.15
CA TYR A 393 10.38 0.13 -14.58
C TYR A 393 9.79 1.24 -15.44
N TRP A 394 9.29 2.32 -14.83
CA TRP A 394 8.56 3.38 -15.50
C TRP A 394 9.38 4.64 -15.70
N GLY A 395 9.05 5.40 -16.77
CA GLY A 395 9.64 6.69 -17.09
C GLY A 395 10.90 6.58 -17.93
N VAL A 396 11.77 7.60 -17.87
CA VAL A 396 12.96 7.64 -18.71
C VAL A 396 13.89 6.46 -18.39
N SER A 397 14.33 5.78 -19.43
CA SER A 397 15.15 4.56 -19.31
C SER A 397 16.44 4.76 -18.50
N SER A 398 17.01 5.98 -18.52
CA SER A 398 18.19 6.32 -17.72
C SER A 398 17.93 6.32 -16.21
N ALA A 399 16.69 6.50 -15.77
CA ALA A 399 16.31 6.47 -14.35
C ALA A 399 15.70 5.12 -13.93
N GLN A 400 15.53 4.16 -14.84
CA GLN A 400 15.05 2.82 -14.48
C GLN A 400 16.09 2.12 -13.59
N SER A 401 15.61 1.44 -12.56
CA SER A 401 16.48 0.81 -11.56
C SER A 401 15.78 -0.35 -10.85
N LEU A 402 16.58 -1.24 -10.31
CA LEU A 402 16.20 -2.21 -9.29
C LEU A 402 16.97 -1.87 -8.01
N ALA A 403 16.27 -1.89 -6.89
CA ALA A 403 16.89 -1.73 -5.59
C ALA A 403 16.48 -2.87 -4.64
N ILE A 404 17.30 -3.14 -3.64
CA ILE A 404 17.00 -4.06 -2.54
C ILE A 404 17.12 -3.28 -1.24
N VAL A 405 16.09 -3.39 -0.40
CA VAL A 405 16.11 -2.84 0.95
C VAL A 405 16.04 -3.97 1.98
N THR A 406 16.80 -3.81 3.05
CA THR A 406 16.75 -4.60 4.28
C THR A 406 16.47 -3.65 5.47
N PRO A 407 16.28 -4.12 6.69
CA PRO A 407 16.10 -3.21 7.84
C PRO A 407 17.24 -2.22 8.06
N SER A 408 18.45 -2.54 7.59
CA SER A 408 19.65 -1.71 7.83
C SER A 408 20.30 -1.14 6.58
N TRP A 409 20.03 -1.69 5.42
CA TRP A 409 20.73 -1.33 4.19
C TRP A 409 19.78 -1.14 3.03
N LYS A 410 20.06 -0.16 2.17
CA LYS A 410 19.48 -0.05 0.83
C LYS A 410 20.59 -0.04 -0.21
N TYR A 411 20.42 -0.89 -1.22
CA TYR A 411 21.30 -0.98 -2.39
C TYR A 411 20.50 -0.68 -3.64
N ILE A 412 21.02 0.19 -4.51
CA ILE A 412 20.41 0.57 -5.77
C ILE A 412 21.41 0.37 -6.89
N PHE A 413 21.01 -0.27 -7.97
CA PHE A 413 21.80 -0.35 -9.19
C PHE A 413 21.15 0.43 -10.33
N TRP A 414 21.86 1.41 -10.82
CA TRP A 414 21.51 2.21 -11.99
C TRP A 414 22.19 1.64 -13.19
N ALA A 415 21.44 1.01 -14.10
CA ALA A 415 21.99 0.15 -15.14
C ALA A 415 22.41 0.91 -16.42
N HIS A 416 21.87 2.13 -16.64
CA HIS A 416 22.09 2.87 -17.87
C HIS A 416 23.54 3.35 -18.01
N GLY A 417 24.14 3.20 -19.20
CA GLY A 417 25.53 3.56 -19.50
C GLY A 417 25.68 4.41 -20.76
N GLY A 418 24.62 5.14 -21.16
CA GLY A 418 24.63 6.06 -22.31
C GLY A 418 24.52 7.53 -21.88
N ASP A 419 24.58 8.44 -22.83
CA ASP A 419 24.33 9.88 -22.64
C ASP A 419 25.22 10.53 -21.57
N GLY A 420 26.46 10.07 -21.45
CA GLY A 420 27.41 10.54 -20.45
C GLY A 420 27.26 9.88 -19.06
N LEU A 421 26.27 9.01 -18.89
CA LEU A 421 26.10 8.22 -17.68
C LEU A 421 26.92 6.93 -17.73
N ARG A 422 27.21 6.37 -16.55
CA ARG A 422 27.85 5.04 -16.41
C ARG A 422 27.06 4.23 -15.40
N PRO A 423 26.94 2.90 -15.58
CA PRO A 423 26.32 2.04 -14.57
C PRO A 423 26.91 2.34 -13.18
N THR A 424 26.05 2.58 -12.21
CA THR A 424 26.43 3.11 -10.89
C THR A 424 25.71 2.35 -9.79
N GLU A 425 26.41 2.13 -8.68
CA GLU A 425 25.87 1.53 -7.47
C GLU A 425 25.74 2.56 -6.36
N GLU A 426 24.68 2.47 -5.60
CA GLU A 426 24.50 3.22 -4.36
C GLU A 426 24.24 2.24 -3.22
N LEU A 427 24.83 2.53 -2.06
CA LEU A 427 24.62 1.79 -0.82
C LEU A 427 24.42 2.78 0.33
N PHE A 428 23.32 2.63 1.07
CA PHE A 428 22.99 3.48 2.21
C PHE A 428 22.84 2.63 3.47
N ASP A 429 23.45 3.08 4.58
CA ASP A 429 23.28 2.52 5.93
C ASP A 429 22.05 3.16 6.58
N LEU A 430 20.87 2.60 6.33
CA LEU A 430 19.62 3.17 6.82
C LEU A 430 19.50 3.21 8.35
N ALA A 431 20.26 2.37 9.05
CA ALA A 431 20.27 2.36 10.51
C ALA A 431 20.98 3.60 11.10
N LYS A 432 21.97 4.15 10.38
CA LYS A 432 22.73 5.34 10.80
C LYS A 432 22.37 6.58 9.99
N ASP A 433 21.93 6.39 8.76
CA ASP A 433 21.61 7.43 7.79
C ASP A 433 20.22 7.20 7.19
N PRO A 434 19.14 7.39 7.96
CA PRO A 434 17.77 7.17 7.50
C PRO A 434 17.29 8.18 6.46
N HIS A 435 18.13 9.15 6.09
CA HIS A 435 17.88 10.18 5.09
C HIS A 435 18.73 10.00 3.83
N GLU A 436 19.47 8.90 3.73
CA GLU A 436 20.30 8.56 2.55
C GLU A 436 21.25 9.69 2.12
N MET A 437 21.93 10.31 3.12
CA MET A 437 22.81 11.47 2.91
C MET A 437 24.21 11.08 2.46
N VAL A 438 24.61 9.81 2.61
CA VAL A 438 25.97 9.34 2.31
C VAL A 438 25.92 8.04 1.55
N ASN A 439 26.31 8.07 0.27
CA ASN A 439 26.52 6.84 -0.50
C ASN A 439 27.85 6.21 -0.10
N VAL A 440 27.80 5.05 0.55
CA VAL A 440 28.99 4.31 1.04
C VAL A 440 29.41 3.16 0.13
N ALA A 441 28.88 3.05 -1.10
CA ALA A 441 29.20 1.96 -2.02
C ALA A 441 30.69 1.86 -2.39
N SER A 442 31.42 2.97 -2.37
CA SER A 442 32.85 3.01 -2.66
C SER A 442 33.76 2.92 -1.42
N ASP A 443 33.19 2.91 -0.21
CA ASP A 443 33.95 2.84 1.03
C ASP A 443 34.32 1.39 1.36
N PRO A 444 35.64 1.04 1.41
CA PRO A 444 36.07 -0.32 1.68
C PRO A 444 35.67 -0.85 3.06
N ARG A 445 35.37 0.03 4.02
CA ARG A 445 34.85 -0.36 5.34
C ARG A 445 33.45 -1.03 5.24
N HIS A 446 32.71 -0.77 4.18
CA HIS A 446 31.38 -1.31 3.91
C HIS A 446 31.36 -2.42 2.84
N ALA A 447 32.54 -2.92 2.41
CA ALA A 447 32.66 -3.94 1.35
C ALA A 447 31.88 -5.22 1.66
N ALA A 448 31.82 -5.65 2.91
CA ALA A 448 31.06 -6.84 3.31
C ALA A 448 29.54 -6.62 3.11
N ALA A 449 29.00 -5.48 3.54
CA ALA A 449 27.60 -5.11 3.34
C ALA A 449 27.27 -4.97 1.85
N LEU A 450 28.13 -4.32 1.07
CA LEU A 450 27.93 -4.17 -0.38
C LEU A 450 27.88 -5.54 -1.07
N ASN A 451 28.78 -6.46 -0.74
CA ASN A 451 28.77 -7.81 -1.35
C ASN A 451 27.53 -8.62 -0.96
N GLU A 452 27.06 -8.50 0.27
CA GLU A 452 25.81 -9.13 0.71
C GLU A 452 24.61 -8.56 -0.06
N MET A 453 24.51 -7.26 -0.19
CA MET A 453 23.42 -6.60 -0.90
C MET A 453 23.45 -6.90 -2.40
N ARG A 454 24.63 -6.99 -3.00
CA ARG A 454 24.80 -7.45 -4.41
C ARG A 454 24.30 -8.88 -4.60
N ARG A 455 24.59 -9.78 -3.66
CA ARG A 455 24.13 -11.17 -3.73
C ARG A 455 22.59 -11.24 -3.64
N ARG A 456 21.96 -10.46 -2.75
CA ARG A 456 20.51 -10.36 -2.65
C ARG A 456 19.88 -9.77 -3.92
N TYR A 457 20.51 -8.76 -4.48
CA TYR A 457 20.11 -8.15 -5.75
C TYR A 457 20.13 -9.16 -6.90
N ASP A 458 21.23 -9.91 -7.04
CA ASP A 458 21.36 -10.91 -8.12
C ASP A 458 20.35 -12.05 -7.97
N ALA A 459 20.05 -12.47 -6.74
CA ALA A 459 19.00 -13.45 -6.46
C ALA A 459 17.61 -12.95 -6.84
N GLU A 460 17.29 -11.68 -6.54
CA GLU A 460 16.02 -11.07 -6.94
C GLU A 460 15.92 -10.93 -8.46
N LEU A 461 17.00 -10.53 -9.12
CA LEU A 461 17.03 -10.44 -10.58
C LEU A 461 16.77 -11.80 -11.24
N ALA A 462 17.31 -12.89 -10.68
CA ALA A 462 17.00 -14.25 -11.12
C ALA A 462 15.54 -14.62 -10.89
N ALA A 463 14.94 -14.21 -9.77
CA ALA A 463 13.53 -14.41 -9.48
C ALA A 463 12.63 -13.68 -10.48
N ILE A 464 12.96 -12.41 -10.82
CA ILE A 464 12.28 -11.65 -11.88
C ILE A 464 12.32 -12.41 -13.20
N ALA A 465 13.50 -12.93 -13.59
CA ALA A 465 13.67 -13.70 -14.82
C ALA A 465 12.78 -14.94 -14.88
N ALA A 466 12.56 -15.59 -13.74
CA ALA A 466 11.77 -16.81 -13.61
C ALA A 466 10.26 -16.58 -13.54
N THR A 467 9.81 -15.42 -13.03
CA THR A 467 8.40 -15.22 -12.63
C THR A 467 7.68 -14.11 -13.39
N ARG A 468 8.37 -13.33 -14.21
CA ARG A 468 7.77 -12.23 -14.97
C ARG A 468 6.65 -12.70 -15.91
N VAL A 469 5.65 -11.88 -16.06
CA VAL A 469 4.58 -12.11 -17.03
C VAL A 469 5.12 -11.96 -18.45
N GLU A 470 4.71 -12.85 -19.33
CA GLU A 470 5.09 -12.81 -20.75
C GLU A 470 4.25 -11.81 -21.55
N GLY A 471 4.85 -11.24 -22.63
CA GLY A 471 4.13 -10.39 -23.58
C GLY A 471 3.79 -8.99 -23.07
N HIS A 472 4.44 -8.54 -21.98
CA HIS A 472 4.29 -7.22 -21.41
C HIS A 472 5.59 -6.39 -21.38
N GLY A 473 6.64 -6.85 -22.08
CA GLY A 473 7.91 -6.12 -22.22
C GLY A 473 8.82 -6.19 -20.98
N TYR A 474 8.53 -7.10 -20.02
CA TYR A 474 9.40 -7.33 -18.86
C TYR A 474 10.58 -8.24 -19.16
N GLU A 475 10.61 -8.88 -20.32
CA GLU A 475 11.64 -9.84 -20.74
C GLU A 475 13.03 -9.21 -20.82
N LYS A 476 13.11 -7.91 -21.07
CA LYS A 476 14.36 -7.14 -21.17
C LYS A 476 15.05 -6.88 -19.83
N TYR A 477 14.29 -6.78 -18.71
CA TYR A 477 14.82 -6.28 -17.45
C TYR A 477 15.84 -7.20 -16.76
N PRO A 478 15.76 -8.54 -16.84
CA PRO A 478 16.82 -9.40 -16.34
C PRO A 478 18.19 -9.13 -16.96
N VAL A 479 18.24 -8.78 -18.26
CA VAL A 479 19.48 -8.38 -18.95
C VAL A 479 19.81 -6.92 -18.64
N LEU A 480 18.82 -6.02 -18.73
CA LEU A 480 19.02 -4.58 -18.50
C LEU A 480 19.59 -4.31 -17.10
N PHE A 481 19.03 -4.93 -16.07
CA PHE A 481 19.45 -4.74 -14.68
C PHE A 481 20.59 -5.65 -14.24
N SER A 482 21.14 -6.49 -15.12
CA SER A 482 22.33 -7.30 -14.79
C SER A 482 23.52 -6.40 -14.47
N ARG A 483 24.14 -6.62 -13.33
CA ARG A 483 25.36 -5.92 -12.90
C ARG A 483 26.61 -6.43 -13.61
N THR A 484 26.54 -7.62 -14.21
CA THR A 484 27.68 -8.31 -14.83
C THR A 484 27.71 -8.19 -16.34
N ILE A 485 26.60 -7.85 -16.99
CA ILE A 485 26.55 -7.63 -18.44
C ILE A 485 26.97 -6.19 -18.73
N PRO A 486 28.00 -5.96 -19.56
CA PRO A 486 28.42 -4.62 -19.98
C PRO A 486 27.28 -3.85 -20.63
N TRP A 487 27.21 -2.54 -20.44
CA TRP A 487 26.16 -1.70 -21.04
C TRP A 487 26.08 -1.85 -22.55
N THR A 488 27.21 -1.97 -23.24
CA THR A 488 27.28 -2.14 -24.69
C THR A 488 26.66 -3.42 -25.25
N GLU A 489 26.40 -4.39 -24.35
CA GLU A 489 25.77 -5.68 -24.68
C GLU A 489 24.30 -5.74 -24.21
N LYS A 490 23.81 -4.69 -23.54
CA LYS A 490 22.43 -4.60 -23.06
C LYS A 490 21.48 -4.19 -24.19
N PRO A 491 20.18 -4.56 -24.10
CA PRO A 491 19.17 -4.08 -25.04
C PRO A 491 19.20 -2.54 -25.11
N ALA A 492 19.16 -2.01 -26.32
CA ALA A 492 19.04 -0.57 -26.50
C ALA A 492 17.79 -0.08 -25.77
N PRO A 493 17.88 1.04 -25.02
CA PRO A 493 16.69 1.61 -24.41
C PRO A 493 15.68 1.91 -25.50
N GLU A 494 14.45 1.46 -25.33
CA GLU A 494 13.37 1.88 -26.20
C GLU A 494 13.35 3.41 -26.17
N LYS A 495 13.36 4.05 -27.34
CA LYS A 495 13.19 5.50 -27.44
C LYS A 495 11.90 5.79 -26.71
N GLY A 496 11.99 6.40 -25.53
CA GLY A 496 10.88 6.62 -24.64
C GLY A 496 9.69 7.11 -25.45
N SER A 497 8.58 6.45 -25.36
CA SER A 497 7.33 7.01 -25.82
C SER A 497 7.13 8.22 -24.92
N THR A 498 7.65 9.38 -25.37
CA THR A 498 7.18 10.64 -24.81
C THR A 498 5.66 10.50 -24.81
N ALA A 499 5.01 10.72 -23.67
CA ALA A 499 3.57 10.54 -23.47
C ALA A 499 2.68 11.39 -24.42
N LYS A 500 3.21 11.78 -25.59
CA LYS A 500 2.56 12.49 -26.70
C LYS A 500 2.03 11.60 -27.82
N GLY A 501 2.24 10.31 -27.76
CA GLY A 501 1.93 9.44 -28.90
C GLY A 501 0.91 8.37 -28.68
N LYS A 502 -0.27 8.62 -28.07
CA LYS A 502 -1.55 7.92 -28.31
C LYS A 502 -2.66 8.32 -27.32
N ARG A 503 -2.76 9.58 -26.90
CA ARG A 503 -4.05 10.12 -26.53
C ARG A 503 -4.76 10.55 -27.83
N LYS A 504 -5.56 9.64 -28.39
CA LYS A 504 -6.61 10.03 -29.34
C LYS A 504 -7.43 11.13 -28.70
N ALA A 505 -7.65 12.19 -29.49
CA ALA A 505 -8.48 13.33 -29.17
C ALA A 505 -9.73 12.95 -28.38
N GLY A 506 -9.92 13.60 -27.22
CA GLY A 506 -11.14 13.46 -26.46
C GLY A 506 -11.00 13.57 -24.96
N ARG A 507 -10.02 14.31 -24.42
CA ARG A 507 -10.09 14.88 -23.06
C ARG A 507 -9.19 16.10 -22.99
N GLU A 508 -9.83 17.24 -23.01
CA GLU A 508 -9.24 18.53 -22.77
C GLU A 508 -8.56 18.55 -21.39
N GLU A 509 -7.38 19.14 -21.38
CA GLU A 509 -6.68 19.53 -20.15
C GLU A 509 -7.54 20.56 -19.42
N ASN A 510 -7.95 20.25 -18.19
CA ASN A 510 -8.25 21.21 -17.15
C ASN A 510 -7.82 20.66 -15.80
#